data_2e454155fea148c9c8b609ac6c614faf
#
_entry.id   2e454155fea148c9c8b609ac6c614faf
#
_cell.length_a   1.000
_cell.length_b   1.000
_cell.length_c   1.000
_cell.angle_alpha   90.00
_cell.angle_beta   90.00
_cell.angle_gamma   90.00
#
_symmetry.space_group_name_H-M   'P 1'
#
loop_
_entity.id
_entity.type
_entity.pdbx_description
1 polymer ?
#
loop_
_entity_poly.entity_id
_entity_poly.type
_entity_poly.pdbx_seq_one_letter_code
_entity_poly.pdbx_strand_id
1 'polypeptide(L)'
;GDRGGVATHIALQAPTAPGLLDGCESLDRVGLDGLDPVAGDADWNAAIFRLHTLMQDGPGQLLISSTAPPAALRFTLADLRSRLLAAPVHHLRELDEEGQMQALEARAARRGLQLSREAAAYLVHRLPRDMHSLCAVLDRLDEAALVAQRRLTVPFLREVLEAQTPGST
;
A
#
# COMPACT_ATOMS: atom_id res chain seq x y z
N GLY A 1 17.74 -4.32 -19.16
CA GLY A 1 16.55 -4.69 -19.88
C GLY A 1 15.46 -5.03 -18.88
N ASP A 2 14.50 -4.17 -18.75
CA ASP A 2 13.32 -4.35 -17.91
C ASP A 2 12.47 -5.47 -18.53
N ARG A 3 12.59 -6.68 -17.99
CA ARG A 3 11.67 -7.77 -18.33
C ARG A 3 10.39 -7.48 -17.56
N GLY A 4 9.40 -6.95 -18.24
CA GLY A 4 8.06 -6.77 -17.70
C GLY A 4 7.49 -8.11 -17.23
N GLY A 5 7.73 -8.46 -15.97
CA GLY A 5 7.18 -9.66 -15.35
C GLY A 5 5.69 -9.48 -15.07
N VAL A 6 4.93 -10.58 -15.14
CA VAL A 6 3.50 -10.59 -14.77
C VAL A 6 3.38 -10.60 -13.25
N ALA A 7 2.69 -9.60 -12.71
CA ALA A 7 2.51 -9.44 -11.27
C ALA A 7 1.03 -9.25 -10.91
N THR A 8 0.65 -9.74 -9.73
CA THR A 8 -0.66 -9.48 -9.15
C THR A 8 -0.55 -8.99 -7.72
N HIS A 9 -1.58 -8.28 -7.27
CA HIS A 9 -1.72 -7.82 -5.89
C HIS A 9 -3.13 -8.18 -5.40
N ILE A 10 -3.21 -8.88 -4.28
CA ILE A 10 -4.45 -9.39 -3.71
C ILE A 10 -4.58 -8.89 -2.27
N ALA A 11 -5.61 -8.09 -2.00
CA ALA A 11 -5.95 -7.70 -0.64
C ALA A 11 -6.70 -8.85 0.07
N LEU A 12 -6.18 -9.28 1.21
CA LEU A 12 -6.71 -10.38 2.02
C LEU A 12 -7.79 -9.89 2.99
N GLN A 13 -8.92 -9.44 2.43
CA GLN A 13 -10.05 -8.91 3.21
C GLN A 13 -11.38 -9.42 2.64
N ALA A 14 -12.43 -9.44 3.46
CA ALA A 14 -13.75 -9.78 2.97
C ALA A 14 -14.18 -8.83 1.81
N PRO A 15 -14.81 -9.32 0.74
CA PRO A 15 -15.35 -10.68 0.54
C PRO A 15 -14.41 -11.64 -0.22
N THR A 16 -13.09 -11.46 -0.19
CA THR A 16 -12.16 -12.36 -0.92
C THR A 16 -12.19 -13.79 -0.37
N ALA A 17 -11.95 -14.76 -1.24
CA ALA A 17 -11.92 -16.17 -0.89
C ALA A 17 -10.55 -16.81 -1.22
N PRO A 18 -10.11 -17.87 -0.47
CA PRO A 18 -8.81 -18.51 -0.69
C PRO A 18 -8.56 -18.99 -2.12
N GLY A 19 -9.61 -19.36 -2.86
CA GLY A 19 -9.53 -19.78 -4.27
C GLY A 19 -9.01 -18.71 -5.24
N LEU A 20 -8.95 -17.43 -4.82
CA LEU A 20 -8.29 -16.36 -5.58
C LEU A 20 -6.78 -16.58 -5.76
N LEU A 21 -6.18 -17.41 -4.91
CA LEU A 21 -4.75 -17.73 -5.00
C LEU A 21 -4.44 -18.83 -6.03
N ASP A 22 -5.47 -19.53 -6.54
CA ASP A 22 -5.27 -20.61 -7.50
C ASP A 22 -4.78 -20.04 -8.86
N GLY A 23 -3.69 -20.61 -9.38
CA GLY A 23 -3.05 -20.14 -10.60
C GLY A 23 -2.03 -19.01 -10.43
N CYS A 24 -1.99 -18.36 -9.25
CA CYS A 24 -1.03 -17.28 -8.97
C CYS A 24 0.42 -17.79 -8.95
N GLU A 25 0.67 -19.06 -8.72
CA GLU A 25 2.00 -19.67 -8.75
C GLU A 25 2.71 -19.58 -10.10
N SER A 26 1.94 -19.33 -11.17
CA SER A 26 2.48 -19.15 -12.52
C SER A 26 3.00 -17.74 -12.78
N LEU A 27 2.79 -16.81 -11.86
CA LEU A 27 3.17 -15.41 -11.99
C LEU A 27 4.60 -15.17 -11.48
N ASP A 28 5.25 -14.14 -12.04
CA ASP A 28 6.60 -13.76 -11.59
C ASP A 28 6.59 -13.11 -10.20
N ARG A 29 5.51 -12.39 -9.86
CA ARG A 29 5.37 -11.75 -8.55
C ARG A 29 3.93 -11.79 -8.07
N VAL A 30 3.75 -12.16 -6.79
CA VAL A 30 2.47 -12.13 -6.11
C VAL A 30 2.60 -11.32 -4.82
N GLY A 31 1.77 -10.28 -4.68
CA GLY A 31 1.62 -9.51 -3.46
C GLY A 31 0.35 -9.91 -2.73
N LEU A 32 0.45 -10.34 -1.47
CA LEU A 32 -0.68 -10.59 -0.58
C LEU A 32 -0.69 -9.48 0.47
N ASP A 33 -1.72 -8.66 0.48
CA ASP A 33 -1.80 -7.49 1.35
C ASP A 33 -2.78 -7.71 2.51
N GLY A 34 -2.27 -7.53 3.74
CA GLY A 34 -3.04 -7.61 4.96
C GLY A 34 -3.28 -9.05 5.43
N LEU A 35 -2.25 -9.76 5.88
CA LEU A 35 -2.36 -11.14 6.37
C LEU A 35 -3.18 -11.28 7.67
N ASP A 36 -3.27 -10.20 8.46
CA ASP A 36 -3.85 -10.22 9.81
C ASP A 36 -5.27 -10.81 9.88
N PRO A 37 -6.26 -10.40 9.04
CA PRO A 37 -7.63 -10.89 9.12
C PRO A 37 -7.76 -12.38 8.84
N VAL A 38 -6.85 -12.95 8.05
CA VAL A 38 -6.91 -14.35 7.58
C VAL A 38 -5.92 -15.27 8.29
N ALA A 39 -5.08 -14.75 9.17
CA ALA A 39 -4.05 -15.55 9.85
C ALA A 39 -4.63 -16.70 10.69
N GLY A 40 -5.82 -16.54 11.29
CA GLY A 40 -6.52 -17.56 12.06
C GLY A 40 -7.41 -18.49 11.24
N ASP A 41 -7.54 -18.30 9.94
CA ASP A 41 -8.41 -19.07 9.06
C ASP A 41 -7.66 -20.26 8.45
N ALA A 42 -8.20 -21.48 8.59
CA ALA A 42 -7.54 -22.71 8.15
C ALA A 42 -7.45 -22.83 6.63
N ASP A 43 -8.49 -22.39 5.91
CA ASP A 43 -8.55 -22.49 4.45
C ASP A 43 -7.58 -21.50 3.81
N TRP A 44 -7.51 -20.29 4.35
CA TRP A 44 -6.52 -19.30 3.93
C TRP A 44 -5.09 -19.78 4.24
N ASN A 45 -4.86 -20.36 5.42
CA ASN A 45 -3.53 -20.87 5.77
C ASN A 45 -3.09 -21.99 4.81
N ALA A 46 -4.00 -22.90 4.44
CA ALA A 46 -3.71 -23.96 3.48
C ALA A 46 -3.42 -23.40 2.08
N ALA A 47 -4.21 -22.42 1.62
CA ALA A 47 -4.03 -21.78 0.31
C ALA A 47 -2.71 -21.01 0.21
N ILE A 48 -2.40 -20.20 1.23
CA ILE A 48 -1.13 -19.44 1.28
C ILE A 48 0.07 -20.38 1.36
N PHE A 49 -0.01 -21.44 2.16
CA PHE A 49 1.05 -22.46 2.26
C PHE A 49 1.30 -23.15 0.92
N ARG A 50 0.24 -23.53 0.20
CA ARG A 50 0.34 -24.11 -1.14
C ARG A 50 1.01 -23.15 -2.11
N LEU A 51 0.53 -21.90 -2.19
CA LEU A 51 1.11 -20.87 -3.04
C LEU A 51 2.59 -20.65 -2.73
N HIS A 52 2.93 -20.48 -1.45
CA HIS A 52 4.32 -20.31 -1.01
C HIS A 52 5.19 -21.48 -1.47
N THR A 53 4.72 -22.72 -1.30
CA THR A 53 5.48 -23.91 -1.69
C THR A 53 5.73 -23.94 -3.19
N LEU A 54 4.70 -23.73 -4.01
CA LEU A 54 4.81 -23.75 -5.46
C LEU A 54 5.73 -22.63 -5.99
N MET A 55 5.65 -21.43 -5.39
CA MET A 55 6.51 -20.31 -5.80
C MET A 55 7.97 -20.45 -5.34
N GLN A 56 8.21 -21.16 -4.22
CA GLN A 56 9.57 -21.40 -3.73
C GLN A 56 10.37 -22.31 -4.66
N ASP A 57 9.71 -23.24 -5.35
CA ASP A 57 10.33 -24.14 -6.31
C ASP A 57 10.55 -23.50 -7.70
N GLY A 58 10.05 -22.28 -7.90
CA GLY A 58 10.12 -21.51 -9.15
C GLY A 58 10.91 -20.21 -9.02
N PRO A 59 10.97 -19.42 -10.11
CA PRO A 59 11.62 -18.11 -10.13
C PRO A 59 10.73 -16.99 -9.52
N GLY A 60 9.50 -17.31 -9.14
CA GLY A 60 8.51 -16.35 -8.66
C GLY A 60 8.86 -15.76 -7.28
N GLN A 61 8.33 -14.59 -7.01
CA GLN A 61 8.49 -13.88 -5.74
C GLN A 61 7.14 -13.68 -5.06
N LEU A 62 7.04 -14.09 -3.80
CA LEU A 62 5.88 -13.86 -2.94
C LEU A 62 6.20 -12.77 -1.93
N LEU A 63 5.43 -11.69 -1.93
CA LEU A 63 5.48 -10.62 -0.95
C LEU A 63 4.20 -10.64 -0.13
N ILE A 64 4.34 -10.67 1.20
CA ILE A 64 3.19 -10.66 2.12
C ILE A 64 3.33 -9.46 3.06
N SER A 65 2.26 -8.68 3.21
CA SER A 65 2.19 -7.60 4.20
C SER A 65 1.31 -8.00 5.39
N SER A 66 1.62 -7.43 6.57
CA SER A 66 0.79 -7.50 7.77
C SER A 66 1.10 -6.35 8.70
N THR A 67 0.17 -6.00 9.58
CA THR A 67 0.38 -4.96 10.60
C THR A 67 1.20 -5.47 11.79
N ALA A 68 1.16 -6.80 12.03
CA ALA A 68 1.94 -7.46 13.07
C ALA A 68 3.03 -8.37 12.46
N PRO A 69 4.18 -8.53 13.14
CA PRO A 69 5.21 -9.46 12.68
C PRO A 69 4.68 -10.91 12.69
N PRO A 70 5.19 -11.80 11.82
CA PRO A 70 4.71 -13.19 11.73
C PRO A 70 4.73 -13.94 13.06
N ALA A 71 5.64 -13.61 13.97
CA ALA A 71 5.72 -14.21 15.30
C ALA A 71 4.51 -13.90 16.19
N ALA A 72 3.86 -12.75 16.00
CA ALA A 72 2.70 -12.31 16.77
C ALA A 72 1.36 -12.79 16.18
N LEU A 73 1.35 -13.23 14.93
CA LEU A 73 0.15 -13.75 14.28
C LEU A 73 -0.14 -15.20 14.71
N ARG A 74 -1.41 -15.53 14.80
CA ARG A 74 -1.88 -16.88 15.18
C ARG A 74 -2.28 -17.66 13.94
N PHE A 75 -1.38 -18.52 13.48
CA PHE A 75 -1.63 -19.42 12.37
C PHE A 75 -2.22 -20.73 12.86
N THR A 76 -3.17 -21.27 12.10
CA THR A 76 -3.74 -22.61 12.33
C THR A 76 -2.82 -23.71 11.79
N LEU A 77 -1.99 -23.37 10.77
CA LEU A 77 -1.04 -24.31 10.14
C LEU A 77 0.40 -23.99 10.61
N ALA A 78 0.98 -24.91 11.40
CA ALA A 78 2.32 -24.75 11.96
C ALA A 78 3.42 -24.63 10.89
N ASP A 79 3.26 -25.33 9.77
CA ASP A 79 4.22 -25.30 8.66
C ASP A 79 4.24 -23.94 7.96
N LEU A 80 3.07 -23.32 7.75
CA LEU A 80 3.00 -21.94 7.22
C LEU A 80 3.70 -20.97 8.16
N ARG A 81 3.40 -21.06 9.47
CA ARG A 81 4.04 -20.24 10.49
C ARG A 81 5.56 -20.35 10.43
N SER A 82 6.08 -21.59 10.35
CA SER A 82 7.52 -21.84 10.30
C SER A 82 8.18 -21.21 9.06
N ARG A 83 7.53 -21.30 7.91
CA ARG A 83 8.02 -20.72 6.66
C ARG A 83 8.05 -19.18 6.71
N LEU A 84 6.98 -18.56 7.23
CA LEU A 84 6.90 -17.11 7.35
C LEU A 84 7.89 -16.55 8.37
N LEU A 85 8.19 -17.30 9.43
CA LEU A 85 9.25 -16.94 10.40
C LEU A 85 10.66 -17.06 9.81
N ALA A 86 10.87 -17.98 8.86
CA ALA A 86 12.15 -18.14 8.18
C ALA A 86 12.36 -17.14 7.00
N ALA A 87 11.29 -16.51 6.53
CA ALA A 87 11.35 -15.55 5.45
C ALA A 87 12.00 -14.22 5.91
N PRO A 88 12.63 -13.47 5.00
CA PRO A 88 13.09 -12.11 5.32
C PRO A 88 11.93 -11.21 5.73
N VAL A 89 12.01 -10.60 6.90
CA VAL A 89 11.00 -9.67 7.42
C VAL A 89 11.56 -8.26 7.38
N HIS A 90 10.84 -7.36 6.71
CA HIS A 90 11.16 -5.94 6.63
C HIS A 90 10.13 -5.13 7.42
N HIS A 91 10.58 -4.45 8.47
CA HIS A 91 9.74 -3.54 9.23
C HIS A 91 9.66 -2.19 8.52
N LEU A 92 8.47 -1.82 8.04
CA LEU A 92 8.20 -0.50 7.49
C LEU A 92 7.92 0.47 8.65
N ARG A 93 8.77 1.47 8.80
CA ARG A 93 8.57 2.54 9.77
C ARG A 93 7.69 3.61 9.16
N GLU A 94 6.84 4.20 9.99
CA GLU A 94 6.12 5.41 9.61
C GLU A 94 7.13 6.53 9.29
N LEU A 95 6.80 7.30 8.27
CA LEU A 95 7.60 8.46 7.91
C LEU A 95 7.38 9.58 8.92
N ASP A 96 8.47 10.23 9.33
CA ASP A 96 8.39 11.52 10.02
C ASP A 96 7.88 12.63 9.07
N GLU A 97 7.68 13.83 9.60
CA GLU A 97 7.13 14.96 8.81
C GLU A 97 8.01 15.27 7.60
N GLU A 98 9.32 15.21 7.75
CA GLU A 98 10.26 15.44 6.65
C GLU A 98 10.15 14.34 5.59
N GLY A 99 10.09 13.09 5.99
CA GLY A 99 9.89 11.95 5.10
C GLY A 99 8.54 11.99 4.38
N GLN A 100 7.48 12.44 5.07
CA GLN A 100 6.16 12.62 4.47
C GLN A 100 6.17 13.73 3.39
N MET A 101 6.82 14.87 3.66
CA MET A 101 6.98 15.93 2.67
C MET A 101 7.74 15.43 1.44
N GLN A 102 8.87 14.76 1.63
CA GLN A 102 9.67 14.19 0.53
C GLN A 102 8.89 13.15 -0.28
N ALA A 103 8.11 12.30 0.38
CA ALA A 103 7.26 11.32 -0.29
C ALA A 103 6.17 11.98 -1.14
N LEU A 104 5.55 13.06 -0.65
CA LEU A 104 4.55 13.82 -1.41
C LEU A 104 5.18 14.52 -2.61
N GLU A 105 6.34 15.16 -2.44
CA GLU A 105 7.08 15.81 -3.53
C GLU A 105 7.46 14.80 -4.62
N ALA A 106 8.01 13.64 -4.22
CA ALA A 106 8.38 12.57 -5.14
C ALA A 106 7.17 12.00 -5.89
N ARG A 107 6.04 11.81 -5.20
CA ARG A 107 4.79 11.32 -5.81
C ARG A 107 4.21 12.34 -6.80
N ALA A 108 4.20 13.62 -6.44
CA ALA A 108 3.78 14.70 -7.32
C ALA A 108 4.65 14.78 -8.58
N ALA A 109 5.98 14.74 -8.42
CA ALA A 109 6.93 14.78 -9.53
C ALA A 109 6.73 13.61 -10.52
N ARG A 110 6.45 12.39 -10.04
CA ARG A 110 6.15 11.23 -10.90
C ARG A 110 4.91 11.40 -11.78
N ARG A 111 4.02 12.33 -11.42
CA ARG A 111 2.80 12.71 -12.17
C ARG A 111 2.97 13.99 -12.98
N GLY A 112 4.17 14.54 -13.00
CA GLY A 112 4.45 15.82 -13.67
C GLY A 112 3.94 17.05 -12.93
N LEU A 113 3.51 16.89 -11.67
CA LEU A 113 3.04 17.99 -10.84
C LEU A 113 4.22 18.68 -10.13
N GLN A 114 4.13 20.00 -10.01
CA GLN A 114 5.06 20.79 -9.23
C GLN A 114 4.45 21.09 -7.85
N LEU A 115 4.82 20.30 -6.85
CA LEU A 115 4.50 20.54 -5.45
C LEU A 115 5.70 21.20 -4.78
N SER A 116 5.55 22.46 -4.33
CA SER A 116 6.63 23.12 -3.59
C SER A 116 6.74 22.55 -2.18
N ARG A 117 7.94 22.67 -1.57
CA ARG A 117 8.16 22.25 -0.18
C ARG A 117 7.20 22.94 0.81
N GLU A 118 6.87 24.22 0.59
CA GLU A 118 5.88 24.93 1.40
C GLU A 118 4.48 24.33 1.27
N ALA A 119 4.11 23.93 0.05
CA ALA A 119 2.83 23.27 -0.21
C ALA A 119 2.79 21.86 0.39
N ALA A 120 3.87 21.09 0.32
CA ALA A 120 3.99 19.80 0.97
C ALA A 120 3.88 19.92 2.50
N ALA A 121 4.60 20.88 3.10
CA ALA A 121 4.52 21.18 4.52
C ALA A 121 3.09 21.56 4.95
N TYR A 122 2.42 22.41 4.17
CA TYR A 122 1.03 22.78 4.43
C TYR A 122 0.10 21.56 4.49
N LEU A 123 0.26 20.59 3.56
CA LEU A 123 -0.53 19.37 3.55
C LEU A 123 -0.24 18.49 4.78
N VAL A 124 1.02 18.26 5.11
CA VAL A 124 1.44 17.44 6.25
C VAL A 124 0.93 18.01 7.59
N HIS A 125 0.92 19.33 7.74
CA HIS A 125 0.43 19.98 8.98
C HIS A 125 -1.09 20.09 9.06
N ARG A 126 -1.81 20.02 7.94
CA ARG A 126 -3.26 20.25 7.89
C ARG A 126 -4.06 18.94 7.89
N LEU A 127 -3.49 17.85 7.42
CA LEU A 127 -4.14 16.57 7.18
C LEU A 127 -3.73 15.52 8.23
N PRO A 128 -4.48 14.41 8.34
CA PRO A 128 -4.04 13.26 9.14
C PRO A 128 -2.65 12.81 8.72
N ARG A 129 -1.84 12.42 9.72
CA ARG A 129 -0.42 12.08 9.54
C ARG A 129 -0.18 10.68 8.91
N ASP A 130 -1.17 10.13 8.24
CA ASP A 130 -1.01 8.88 7.52
C ASP A 130 -0.79 9.11 6.01
N MET A 131 0.12 8.35 5.43
CA MET A 131 0.47 8.50 4.01
C MET A 131 -0.69 8.18 3.06
N HIS A 132 -1.64 7.34 3.48
CA HIS A 132 -2.81 7.02 2.66
C HIS A 132 -3.68 8.25 2.45
N SER A 133 -4.06 8.94 3.52
CA SER A 133 -4.82 10.19 3.49
C SER A 133 -4.10 11.28 2.71
N LEU A 134 -2.80 11.45 2.96
CA LEU A 134 -1.97 12.43 2.26
C LEU A 134 -1.91 12.16 0.74
N CYS A 135 -1.75 10.90 0.35
CA CYS A 135 -1.74 10.51 -1.06
C CYS A 135 -3.12 10.67 -1.72
N ALA A 136 -4.21 10.31 -1.03
CA ALA A 136 -5.57 10.48 -1.55
C ALA A 136 -5.90 11.96 -1.80
N VAL A 137 -5.46 12.85 -0.91
CA VAL A 137 -5.61 14.30 -1.11
C VAL A 137 -4.77 14.78 -2.29
N LEU A 138 -3.53 14.31 -2.43
CA LEU A 138 -2.70 14.67 -3.58
C LEU A 138 -3.33 14.23 -4.91
N ASP A 139 -3.96 13.05 -4.96
CA ASP A 139 -4.66 12.54 -6.14
C ASP A 139 -5.81 13.48 -6.55
N ARG A 140 -6.59 13.96 -5.58
CA ARG A 140 -7.67 14.93 -5.81
C ARG A 140 -7.16 16.31 -6.21
N LEU A 141 -6.05 16.76 -5.64
CA LEU A 141 -5.41 18.01 -6.00
C LEU A 141 -4.87 17.99 -7.43
N ASP A 142 -4.41 16.84 -7.91
CA ASP A 142 -3.99 16.60 -9.28
C ASP A 142 -5.14 16.86 -10.25
N GLU A 143 -6.30 16.22 -10.00
CA GLU A 143 -7.51 16.43 -10.80
C GLU A 143 -7.95 17.91 -10.81
N ALA A 144 -7.99 18.54 -9.63
CA ALA A 144 -8.37 19.94 -9.50
C ALA A 144 -7.39 20.88 -10.22
N ALA A 145 -6.09 20.61 -10.12
CA ALA A 145 -5.05 21.40 -10.79
C ALA A 145 -5.12 21.27 -12.31
N LEU A 146 -5.43 20.07 -12.81
CA LEU A 146 -5.62 19.82 -14.23
C LEU A 146 -6.81 20.61 -14.78
N VAL A 147 -7.96 20.55 -14.09
CA VAL A 147 -9.17 21.29 -14.48
C VAL A 147 -8.95 22.80 -14.43
N ALA A 148 -8.31 23.30 -13.38
CA ALA A 148 -8.08 24.73 -13.18
C ALA A 148 -6.88 25.25 -14.00
N GLN A 149 -6.05 24.39 -14.57
CA GLN A 149 -4.76 24.72 -15.20
C GLN A 149 -3.84 25.55 -14.27
N ARG A 150 -3.81 25.20 -12.98
CA ARG A 150 -3.07 25.92 -11.93
C ARG A 150 -2.02 25.02 -11.29
N ARG A 151 -0.94 25.65 -10.80
CA ARG A 151 0.09 24.97 -9.99
C ARG A 151 -0.40 24.72 -8.57
N LEU A 152 0.14 23.68 -7.91
CA LEU A 152 -0.13 23.34 -6.51
C LEU A 152 0.56 24.32 -5.56
N THR A 153 -0.02 25.50 -5.42
CA THR A 153 0.42 26.56 -4.48
C THR A 153 -0.41 26.52 -3.21
N VAL A 154 0.12 26.99 -2.07
CA VAL A 154 -0.63 27.03 -0.80
C VAL A 154 -2.00 27.70 -0.91
N PRO A 155 -2.15 28.85 -1.60
CA PRO A 155 -3.49 29.44 -1.82
C PRO A 155 -4.45 28.50 -2.57
N PHE A 156 -3.99 27.83 -3.62
CA PHE A 156 -4.80 26.89 -4.37
C PHE A 156 -5.17 25.65 -3.54
N LEU A 157 -4.23 25.10 -2.76
CA LEU A 157 -4.50 24.00 -1.85
C LEU A 157 -5.59 24.35 -0.83
N ARG A 158 -5.52 25.55 -0.26
CA ARG A 158 -6.52 26.05 0.69
C ARG A 158 -7.90 26.12 0.05
N GLU A 159 -8.00 26.73 -1.12
CA GLU A 159 -9.25 26.85 -1.89
C GLU A 159 -9.90 25.48 -2.13
N VAL A 160 -9.13 24.49 -2.60
CA VAL A 160 -9.64 23.15 -2.90
C VAL A 160 -10.03 22.39 -1.63
N LEU A 161 -9.27 22.50 -0.55
CA LEU A 161 -9.54 21.82 0.71
C LEU A 161 -10.75 22.44 1.45
N GLU A 162 -10.92 23.75 1.42
CA GLU A 162 -12.06 24.46 2.05
C GLU A 162 -13.36 24.23 1.27
N ALA A 163 -13.33 24.18 -0.05
CA ALA A 163 -14.50 23.84 -0.87
C ALA A 163 -15.10 22.45 -0.58
N GLN A 164 -14.36 21.61 0.15
CA GLN A 164 -14.74 20.21 0.45
C GLN A 164 -15.11 19.97 1.92
N THR A 165 -15.06 21.00 2.76
CA THR A 165 -15.67 20.94 4.08
C THR A 165 -17.11 21.43 3.91
N PRO A 166 -18.12 20.53 3.73
CA PRO A 166 -19.51 20.97 3.75
C PRO A 166 -19.74 21.58 5.12
N GLY A 167 -20.25 22.81 5.13
CA GLY A 167 -20.45 23.61 6.33
C GLY A 167 -21.06 22.80 7.46
N SER A 168 -20.34 22.78 8.60
CA SER A 168 -20.91 22.47 9.88
C SER A 168 -21.81 23.64 10.24
N THR A 169 -23.10 23.50 9.99
CA THR A 169 -24.15 24.33 10.58
C THR A 169 -24.90 23.48 11.55
#